data_9416ddc194767f8ebc9c6ea104da6f24
#
_entry.id   9416ddc194767f8ebc9c6ea104da6f24
#
_cell.length_a   1.000
_cell.length_b   1.000
_cell.length_c   1.000
_cell.angle_alpha   90.00
_cell.angle_beta   90.00
_cell.angle_gamma   90.00
#
_symmetry.space_group_name_H-M   'P 1'
#
loop_
_entity.id
_entity.type
_entity.pdbx_description
1 polymer ?
#
loop_
_entity_poly.entity_id
_entity_poly.type
_entity_poly.pdbx_seq_one_letter_code
_entity_poly.pdbx_strand_id
1 'polypeptide(L)'
;MIELPTQKINASRKNPRKIILFGKPKIGKSTALANLDNCLILDLEGGTDYLEALKIDIIGEARKQDVEPIVALKQVINSIKEANIANNGFVYKYGAIDTISILEEMVLPVAKKLYQKTPMGRNFQGDNVLELANGSGYAY
;
A
#
# COMPACT_ATOMS: atom_id res chain seq x y z
N MET A 1 24.00 38.72 8.98
CA MET A 1 23.87 37.84 10.17
C MET A 1 22.58 37.05 10.00
N ILE A 2 22.59 35.72 10.21
CA ILE A 2 21.38 34.88 10.11
C ILE A 2 20.72 34.87 11.48
N GLU A 3 19.43 35.24 11.53
CA GLU A 3 18.65 35.19 12.79
C GLU A 3 18.11 33.77 12.98
N LEU A 4 18.26 33.20 14.17
CA LEU A 4 17.74 31.90 14.52
C LEU A 4 16.26 32.03 14.91
N PRO A 5 15.36 31.15 14.38
CA PRO A 5 13.95 31.22 14.71
C PRO A 5 13.72 30.83 16.18
N THR A 6 13.00 31.67 16.91
CA THR A 6 12.61 31.45 18.31
C THR A 6 11.23 30.85 18.46
N GLN A 7 10.47 30.74 17.36
CA GLN A 7 9.12 30.15 17.30
C GLN A 7 8.98 29.19 16.11
N LYS A 8 8.04 28.28 16.21
CA LYS A 8 7.70 27.40 15.09
C LYS A 8 7.15 28.22 13.92
N ILE A 9 7.76 28.06 12.76
CA ILE A 9 7.29 28.69 11.52
C ILE A 9 6.16 27.82 10.95
N ASN A 10 5.05 28.45 10.58
CA ASN A 10 3.94 27.75 9.93
C ASN A 10 4.38 27.18 8.59
N ALA A 11 3.92 25.95 8.29
CA ALA A 11 4.21 25.31 7.01
C ALA A 11 3.63 26.16 5.86
N SER A 12 4.49 26.59 4.95
CA SER A 12 4.11 27.38 3.75
C SER A 12 3.53 26.52 2.63
N ARG A 13 3.63 25.18 2.73
CA ARG A 13 3.12 24.23 1.73
C ARG A 13 2.28 23.16 2.40
N LYS A 14 1.31 22.58 1.65
CA LYS A 14 0.56 21.42 2.11
C LYS A 14 1.52 20.22 2.28
N ASN A 15 1.30 19.43 3.32
CA ASN A 15 2.04 18.20 3.56
C ASN A 15 1.95 17.27 2.33
N PRO A 16 3.00 16.50 2.02
CA PRO A 16 2.94 15.50 0.96
C PRO A 16 1.82 14.51 1.26
N ARG A 17 1.01 14.20 0.23
CA ARG A 17 -0.11 13.25 0.37
C ARG A 17 0.34 11.79 0.25
N LYS A 18 1.55 11.56 -0.24
CA LYS A 18 2.14 10.23 -0.44
C LYS A 18 3.57 10.26 0.10
N ILE A 19 3.89 9.29 0.95
CA ILE A 19 5.21 9.15 1.58
C ILE A 19 5.63 7.70 1.44
N ILE A 20 6.87 7.45 1.05
CA ILE A 20 7.49 6.14 1.07
C ILE A 20 8.51 6.11 2.21
N LEU A 21 8.34 5.16 3.14
CA LEU A 21 9.32 4.88 4.18
C LEU A 21 10.19 3.72 3.73
N PHE A 22 11.47 4.00 3.52
CA PHE A 22 12.47 3.00 3.14
C PHE A 22 13.48 2.79 4.25
N GLY A 23 13.90 1.55 4.46
CA GLY A 23 14.92 1.22 5.47
C GLY A 23 15.06 -0.28 5.68
N LYS A 24 16.16 -0.67 6.35
CA LYS A 24 16.42 -2.08 6.68
C LYS A 24 15.29 -2.69 7.50
N PRO A 25 15.13 -4.03 7.47
CA PRO A 25 14.21 -4.73 8.38
C PRO A 25 14.49 -4.35 9.85
N LYS A 26 13.46 -4.32 10.68
CA LYS A 26 13.54 -4.03 12.13
C LYS A 26 14.03 -2.63 12.53
N ILE A 27 14.11 -1.67 11.60
CA ILE A 27 14.47 -0.28 11.91
C ILE A 27 13.32 0.53 12.54
N GLY A 28 12.14 -0.05 12.69
CA GLY A 28 10.99 0.60 13.32
C GLY A 28 10.02 1.26 12.33
N LYS A 29 9.99 0.87 11.04
CA LYS A 29 9.04 1.41 10.05
C LYS A 29 7.58 1.21 10.47
N SER A 30 7.19 -0.02 10.76
CA SER A 30 5.82 -0.36 11.17
C SER A 30 5.48 0.27 12.52
N THR A 31 6.44 0.39 13.45
CA THR A 31 6.26 1.12 14.70
C THR A 31 6.00 2.61 14.47
N ALA A 32 6.69 3.22 13.53
CA ALA A 32 6.44 4.62 13.16
C ALA A 32 5.03 4.81 12.58
N LEU A 33 4.53 3.86 11.78
CA LEU A 33 3.16 3.88 11.26
C LEU A 33 2.12 3.71 12.38
N ALA A 34 2.38 2.79 13.32
CA ALA A 34 1.49 2.54 14.46
C ALA A 34 1.34 3.77 15.39
N ASN A 35 2.38 4.61 15.46
CA ASN A 35 2.36 5.84 16.25
C ASN A 35 1.70 7.04 15.55
N LEU A 36 1.29 6.90 14.29
CA LEU A 36 0.52 7.94 13.61
C LEU A 36 -0.92 7.96 14.11
N ASP A 37 -1.41 9.15 14.43
CA ASP A 37 -2.80 9.36 14.84
C ASP A 37 -3.79 8.92 13.75
N ASN A 38 -4.68 7.99 14.08
CA ASN A 38 -5.72 7.45 13.19
C ASN A 38 -5.17 6.92 11.84
N CYS A 39 -4.12 6.09 11.90
CA CYS A 39 -3.51 5.42 10.75
C CYS A 39 -4.02 3.98 10.62
N LEU A 40 -4.68 3.65 9.51
CA LEU A 40 -4.99 2.26 9.18
C LEU A 40 -3.80 1.63 8.45
N ILE A 41 -3.27 0.54 8.99
CA ILE A 41 -2.20 -0.25 8.39
C ILE A 41 -2.81 -1.46 7.68
N LEU A 42 -2.59 -1.57 6.38
CA LEU A 42 -2.86 -2.76 5.59
C LEU A 42 -1.60 -3.62 5.62
N ASP A 43 -1.60 -4.62 6.50
CA ASP A 43 -0.48 -5.54 6.68
C ASP A 43 -0.53 -6.64 5.63
N LEU A 44 0.47 -6.66 4.75
CA LEU A 44 0.62 -7.66 3.69
C LEU A 44 1.69 -8.71 4.02
N GLU A 45 2.44 -8.52 5.10
CA GLU A 45 3.59 -9.34 5.46
C GLU A 45 3.36 -10.16 6.74
N GLY A 46 2.36 -9.78 7.56
CA GLY A 46 2.11 -10.38 8.86
C GLY A 46 3.09 -9.90 9.95
N GLY A 47 3.74 -8.77 9.72
CA GLY A 47 4.78 -8.23 10.61
C GLY A 47 4.25 -7.34 11.74
N THR A 48 2.96 -7.05 11.77
CA THR A 48 2.37 -6.10 12.73
C THR A 48 1.75 -6.75 13.96
N ASP A 49 1.84 -8.06 14.12
CA ASP A 49 1.18 -8.80 15.23
C ASP A 49 1.56 -8.31 16.61
N TYR A 50 2.77 -7.80 16.76
CA TYR A 50 3.31 -7.28 18.02
C TYR A 50 3.06 -5.77 18.21
N LEU A 51 2.31 -5.12 17.30
CA LEU A 51 2.04 -3.70 17.34
C LEU A 51 0.58 -3.43 17.72
N GLU A 52 0.38 -2.56 18.68
CA GLU A 52 -0.93 -2.00 18.99
C GLU A 52 -1.24 -0.88 17.98
N ALA A 53 -2.13 -1.16 17.03
CA ALA A 53 -2.45 -0.26 15.92
C ALA A 53 -3.80 -0.58 15.31
N LEU A 54 -4.37 0.35 14.56
CA LEU A 54 -5.47 0.06 13.63
C LEU A 54 -4.87 -0.66 12.43
N LYS A 55 -5.11 -1.96 12.32
CA LYS A 55 -4.49 -2.80 11.29
C LYS A 55 -5.43 -3.85 10.75
N ILE A 56 -5.19 -4.27 9.52
CA ILE A 56 -5.86 -5.40 8.88
C ILE A 56 -4.78 -6.32 8.30
N ASP A 57 -4.72 -7.55 8.78
CA ASP A 57 -3.91 -8.63 8.20
C ASP A 57 -4.60 -9.14 6.92
N ILE A 58 -4.13 -8.67 5.78
CA ILE A 58 -4.72 -9.01 4.46
C ILE A 58 -4.53 -10.49 4.14
N ILE A 59 -3.40 -11.08 4.50
CA ILE A 59 -3.13 -12.50 4.27
C ILE A 59 -4.03 -13.36 5.14
N GLY A 60 -4.19 -13.00 6.41
CA GLY A 60 -5.10 -13.68 7.33
C GLY A 60 -6.56 -13.59 6.88
N GLU A 61 -7.02 -12.44 6.43
CA GLU A 61 -8.37 -12.28 5.90
C GLU A 61 -8.59 -13.07 4.60
N ALA A 62 -7.60 -13.12 3.71
CA ALA A 62 -7.66 -13.93 2.50
C ALA A 62 -7.81 -15.44 2.82
N ARG A 63 -7.04 -15.93 3.79
CA ARG A 63 -7.13 -17.34 4.25
C ARG A 63 -8.47 -17.67 4.87
N LYS A 64 -9.03 -16.79 5.71
CA LYS A 64 -10.35 -16.99 6.32
C LYS A 64 -11.48 -17.10 5.30
N GLN A 65 -11.36 -16.37 4.19
CA GLN A 65 -12.37 -16.32 3.14
C GLN A 65 -12.11 -17.28 1.97
N ASP A 66 -10.99 -18.01 2.01
CA ASP A 66 -10.54 -18.90 0.92
C ASP A 66 -10.45 -18.16 -0.44
N VAL A 67 -9.84 -16.97 -0.43
CA VAL A 67 -9.64 -16.15 -1.61
C VAL A 67 -8.18 -15.75 -1.79
N GLU A 68 -7.81 -15.31 -2.97
CA GLU A 68 -6.47 -14.76 -3.20
C GLU A 68 -6.27 -13.43 -2.42
N PRO A 69 -5.05 -13.16 -1.89
CA PRO A 69 -4.75 -11.95 -1.13
C PRO A 69 -5.13 -10.64 -1.84
N ILE A 70 -4.95 -10.59 -3.17
CA ILE A 70 -5.34 -9.40 -3.95
C ILE A 70 -6.86 -9.17 -3.96
N VAL A 71 -7.66 -10.22 -3.82
CA VAL A 71 -9.12 -10.11 -3.72
C VAL A 71 -9.50 -9.55 -2.35
N ALA A 72 -8.92 -10.09 -1.27
CA ALA A 72 -9.12 -9.57 0.08
C ALA A 72 -8.71 -8.09 0.18
N LEU A 73 -7.56 -7.71 -0.38
CA LEU A 73 -7.11 -6.32 -0.41
C LEU A 73 -8.13 -5.42 -1.12
N LYS A 74 -8.67 -5.84 -2.28
CA LYS A 74 -9.70 -5.09 -3.00
C LYS A 74 -10.98 -4.92 -2.17
N GLN A 75 -11.41 -5.96 -1.46
CA GLN A 75 -12.57 -5.90 -0.57
C GLN A 75 -12.34 -4.86 0.54
N VAL A 76 -11.19 -4.88 1.20
CA VAL A 76 -10.84 -3.91 2.25
C VAL A 76 -10.83 -2.49 1.69
N ILE A 77 -10.23 -2.25 0.52
CA ILE A 77 -10.23 -0.94 -0.13
C ILE A 77 -11.66 -0.47 -0.44
N ASN A 78 -12.54 -1.36 -0.88
CA ASN A 78 -13.94 -1.01 -1.14
C ASN A 78 -14.68 -0.69 0.17
N SER A 79 -14.48 -1.46 1.23
CA SER A 79 -15.06 -1.17 2.56
C SER A 79 -14.61 0.21 3.08
N ILE A 80 -13.34 0.57 2.89
CA ILE A 80 -12.85 1.92 3.25
C ILE A 80 -13.57 3.00 2.42
N LYS A 81 -13.77 2.79 1.13
CA LYS A 81 -14.49 3.74 0.27
C LYS A 81 -15.95 3.92 0.71
N GLU A 82 -16.64 2.82 0.99
CA GLU A 82 -18.02 2.83 1.48
C GLU A 82 -18.13 3.55 2.82
N ALA A 83 -17.22 3.27 3.75
CA ALA A 83 -17.16 3.94 5.04
C ALA A 83 -16.91 5.46 4.89
N ASN A 84 -16.03 5.87 3.96
CA ASN A 84 -15.77 7.28 3.68
C ASN A 84 -17.02 7.98 3.10
N ILE A 85 -17.77 7.30 2.24
CA ILE A 85 -19.03 7.82 1.68
C ILE A 85 -20.08 7.97 2.79
N ALA A 86 -20.27 6.94 3.60
CA ALA A 86 -21.23 6.95 4.70
C ALA A 86 -20.92 8.03 5.74
N ASN A 87 -19.64 8.28 6.00
CA ASN A 87 -19.17 9.31 6.95
C ASN A 87 -19.12 10.73 6.34
N ASN A 88 -19.38 10.87 5.05
CA ASN A 88 -19.18 12.11 4.30
C ASN A 88 -17.78 12.71 4.49
N GLY A 89 -16.75 11.86 4.59
CA GLY A 89 -15.37 12.26 4.83
C GLY A 89 -14.45 11.07 5.06
N PHE A 90 -13.17 11.32 5.27
CA PHE A 90 -12.20 10.25 5.52
C PHE A 90 -12.34 9.70 6.94
N VAL A 91 -12.58 8.39 7.07
CA VAL A 91 -12.62 7.67 8.35
C VAL A 91 -11.24 7.59 8.98
N TYR A 92 -10.21 7.39 8.16
CA TYR A 92 -8.81 7.34 8.59
C TYR A 92 -8.06 8.57 8.09
N LYS A 93 -7.20 9.11 8.95
CA LYS A 93 -6.33 10.25 8.62
C LYS A 93 -5.16 9.83 7.72
N TYR A 94 -4.66 8.62 7.94
CA TYR A 94 -3.61 8.01 7.15
C TYR A 94 -4.00 6.58 6.78
N GLY A 95 -3.58 6.15 5.58
CA GLY A 95 -3.59 4.75 5.16
C GLY A 95 -2.17 4.33 4.83
N ALA A 96 -1.71 3.23 5.38
CA ALA A 96 -0.38 2.70 5.14
C ALA A 96 -0.45 1.30 4.56
N ILE A 97 0.47 0.97 3.68
CA ILE A 97 0.66 -0.39 3.14
C ILE A 97 2.02 -0.88 3.63
N ASP A 98 2.04 -2.00 4.33
CA ASP A 98 3.23 -2.64 4.88
C ASP A 98 3.28 -4.11 4.40
N THR A 99 4.05 -4.45 3.34
CA THR A 99 4.99 -3.62 2.59
C THR A 99 4.61 -3.51 1.10
N ILE A 100 5.18 -2.50 0.43
CA ILE A 100 4.96 -2.28 -1.01
C ILE A 100 5.55 -3.40 -1.87
N SER A 101 6.62 -4.06 -1.43
CA SER A 101 7.25 -5.18 -2.15
C SER A 101 6.30 -6.38 -2.26
N ILE A 102 5.59 -6.71 -1.19
CA ILE A 102 4.58 -7.78 -1.21
C ILE A 102 3.39 -7.37 -2.08
N LEU A 103 2.99 -6.10 -2.05
CA LEU A 103 1.95 -5.60 -2.95
C LEU A 103 2.35 -5.79 -4.42
N GLU A 104 3.59 -5.49 -4.79
CA GLU A 104 4.11 -5.71 -6.15
C GLU A 104 3.95 -7.18 -6.55
N GLU A 105 4.41 -8.12 -5.72
CA GLU A 105 4.25 -9.56 -5.96
C GLU A 105 2.78 -9.97 -6.15
N MET A 106 1.87 -9.43 -5.34
CA MET A 106 0.44 -9.73 -5.43
C MET A 106 -0.20 -9.22 -6.73
N VAL A 107 0.31 -8.13 -7.32
CA VAL A 107 -0.27 -7.55 -8.53
C VAL A 107 0.33 -8.11 -9.82
N LEU A 108 1.50 -8.73 -9.81
CA LEU A 108 2.14 -9.30 -11.00
C LEU A 108 1.25 -10.26 -11.79
N PRO A 109 0.52 -11.23 -11.19
CA PRO A 109 -0.38 -12.09 -11.92
C PRO A 109 -1.53 -11.32 -12.59
N VAL A 110 -2.01 -10.25 -11.98
CA VAL A 110 -3.06 -9.39 -12.53
C VAL A 110 -2.52 -8.61 -13.72
N ALA A 111 -1.33 -8.04 -13.59
CA ALA A 111 -0.65 -7.32 -14.65
C ALA A 111 -0.40 -8.23 -15.87
N LYS A 112 0.04 -9.47 -15.66
CA LYS A 112 0.16 -10.48 -16.73
C LYS A 112 -1.16 -10.70 -17.47
N LYS A 113 -2.25 -10.90 -16.74
CA LYS A 113 -3.59 -11.09 -17.34
C LYS A 113 -4.04 -9.84 -18.11
N LEU A 114 -3.70 -8.65 -17.65
CA LEU A 114 -4.00 -7.39 -18.36
C LEU A 114 -3.18 -7.27 -19.64
N TYR A 115 -1.89 -7.56 -19.58
CA TYR A 115 -1.03 -7.56 -20.76
C TYR A 115 -1.51 -8.55 -21.83
N GLN A 116 -1.84 -9.78 -21.45
CA GLN A 116 -2.33 -10.82 -22.35
C GLN A 116 -3.64 -10.46 -23.07
N LYS A 117 -4.41 -9.48 -22.56
CA LYS A 117 -5.59 -8.95 -23.24
C LYS A 117 -5.25 -7.98 -24.37
N THR A 118 -4.02 -7.49 -24.42
CA THR A 118 -3.56 -6.59 -25.49
C THR A 118 -3.19 -7.37 -26.77
N PRO A 119 -3.22 -6.77 -27.96
CA PRO A 119 -2.78 -7.44 -29.17
C PRO A 119 -1.33 -7.94 -29.10
N MET A 120 -0.43 -7.19 -28.46
CA MET A 120 0.98 -7.56 -28.31
C MET A 120 1.20 -8.68 -27.29
N GLY A 121 0.41 -8.71 -26.21
CA GLY A 121 0.54 -9.67 -25.12
C GLY A 121 -0.19 -10.97 -25.31
N ARG A 122 -1.00 -11.12 -26.37
CA ARG A 122 -1.87 -12.30 -26.58
C ARG A 122 -1.12 -13.63 -26.54
N ASN A 123 0.11 -13.67 -27.03
CA ASN A 123 0.95 -14.87 -27.07
C ASN A 123 2.09 -14.85 -26.05
N PHE A 124 2.01 -13.97 -25.04
CA PHE A 124 3.04 -13.87 -24.02
C PHE A 124 3.07 -15.11 -23.13
N GLN A 125 4.24 -15.78 -23.08
CA GLN A 125 4.49 -17.01 -22.34
C GLN A 125 5.39 -16.82 -21.10
N GLY A 126 5.91 -15.59 -20.86
CA GLY A 126 6.75 -15.29 -19.71
C GLY A 126 6.01 -15.47 -18.38
N ASP A 127 6.75 -15.64 -17.31
CA ASP A 127 6.16 -15.84 -15.98
C ASP A 127 5.51 -14.57 -15.44
N ASN A 128 6.13 -13.43 -15.69
CA ASN A 128 5.54 -12.14 -15.30
C ASN A 128 5.88 -11.03 -16.32
N VAL A 129 5.17 -9.91 -16.23
CA VAL A 129 5.32 -8.79 -17.17
C VAL A 129 6.65 -8.03 -16.99
N LEU A 130 7.37 -8.20 -15.89
CA LEU A 130 8.66 -7.55 -15.67
C LEU A 130 9.76 -8.10 -16.60
N GLU A 131 9.52 -9.27 -17.22
CA GLU A 131 10.40 -9.84 -18.25
C GLU A 131 10.34 -9.08 -19.59
N LEU A 132 9.35 -8.20 -19.76
CA LEU A 132 9.22 -7.38 -20.97
C LEU A 132 10.38 -6.40 -21.07
N ALA A 133 10.92 -6.29 -22.29
CA ALA A 133 12.05 -5.42 -22.58
C ALA A 133 11.78 -3.94 -22.23
N ASN A 134 12.85 -3.23 -21.88
CA ASN A 134 12.83 -1.79 -21.61
C ASN A 134 11.86 -1.35 -20.49
N GLY A 135 11.56 -2.25 -19.53
CA GLY A 135 10.68 -1.92 -18.42
C GLY A 135 9.22 -1.69 -18.79
N SER A 136 8.80 -2.09 -20.01
CA SER A 136 7.42 -1.88 -20.48
C SER A 136 6.38 -2.62 -19.64
N GLY A 137 6.78 -3.63 -18.86
CA GLY A 137 5.91 -4.34 -17.90
C GLY A 137 5.36 -3.46 -16.79
N TYR A 138 6.05 -2.39 -16.41
CA TYR A 138 5.56 -1.43 -15.40
C TYR A 138 4.38 -0.57 -15.86
N ALA A 139 3.97 -0.67 -17.12
CA ALA A 139 2.78 0.01 -17.64
C ALA A 139 1.46 -0.73 -17.31
N TYR A 140 1.55 -1.97 -16.84
CA TYR A 140 0.42 -2.85 -16.51
C TYR A 140 0.32 -3.10 -15.02
#